data_249f3ed322ae791c11f88321b584218c
#
_entry.id   249f3ed322ae791c11f88321b584218c
#
_cell.length_a   1.000
_cell.length_b   1.000
_cell.length_c   1.000
_cell.angle_alpha   90.00
_cell.angle_beta   90.00
_cell.angle_gamma   90.00
#
_symmetry.space_group_name_H-M   'P 1'
#
loop_
_entity.id
_entity.type
_entity.pdbx_description
1 polymer ?
#
loop_
_entity_poly.entity_id
_entity_poly.type
_entity_poly.pdbx_seq_one_letter_code
_entity_poly.pdbx_strand_id
1 'polypeptide(L)'
;MPSELAELVEFLHHGNSQIRQIACENLLGFSISQPSLFKVHQLLPVRDLKLLVRDYTPIAKNALTILINLSGDEEVLKELAEDDAFLETLLSKVTVIISNSPPLPTGTAQQNKKEPHVNEITMLLTNLAKSDSFKRIINLTRSVPKDVSGSPKALDQLMDCFIKGQDGGINKAADSNYDYLAYVFADLSKYDEGRAYFLTRQEYDSVIPITKLTVFTEHRSHIRRKGVASTLKNIAFEVQAHPQLLAESGVNILPYLLLPVAGPEEFTDEESAAMLPDLQFLPPDKERDSDKDIIATHLETLLLLTTTREGRELMRAVNVYPIIRECHLHVDDEGTREGCDRLVQVLMRDEEGEANGGEDAALAKAKAEFEKGAADEDEQIVEVF
;
A
#
# COMPACT_ATOMS: atom_id res chain seq x y z
N MET A 1 -39.16 -5.66 24.75
CA MET A 1 -38.90 -4.35 24.12
C MET A 1 -37.54 -4.37 23.51
N PRO A 2 -37.32 -3.87 22.30
CA PRO A 2 -35.99 -3.71 21.79
C PRO A 2 -35.18 -2.88 22.79
N SER A 3 -33.87 -3.16 22.92
CA SER A 3 -33.02 -2.32 23.75
C SER A 3 -32.92 -0.94 23.08
N GLU A 4 -32.69 0.13 23.86
CA GLU A 4 -32.49 1.50 23.30
C GLU A 4 -31.43 1.51 22.18
N LEU A 5 -30.43 0.64 22.29
CA LEU A 5 -29.37 0.48 21.26
C LEU A 5 -29.91 -0.18 19.98
N ALA A 6 -30.85 -1.11 20.06
CA ALA A 6 -31.46 -1.70 18.86
C ALA A 6 -32.32 -0.68 18.12
N GLU A 7 -33.05 0.19 18.84
CA GLU A 7 -33.80 1.30 18.23
C GLU A 7 -32.84 2.32 17.56
N LEU A 8 -31.68 2.58 18.18
CA LEU A 8 -30.69 3.49 17.63
C LEU A 8 -30.12 3.00 16.28
N VAL A 9 -29.91 1.69 16.14
CA VAL A 9 -29.48 1.08 14.87
C VAL A 9 -30.56 1.21 13.79
N GLU A 10 -31.84 1.10 14.14
CA GLU A 10 -32.96 1.30 13.19
C GLU A 10 -33.01 2.73 12.66
N PHE A 11 -32.49 3.71 13.37
CA PHE A 11 -32.44 5.11 12.90
C PHE A 11 -31.44 5.37 11.79
N LEU A 12 -30.57 4.43 11.45
CA LEU A 12 -29.66 4.58 10.31
C LEU A 12 -30.39 4.76 8.97
N HIS A 13 -31.56 4.15 8.80
CA HIS A 13 -32.39 4.33 7.59
C HIS A 13 -33.53 5.33 7.73
N HIS A 14 -33.53 6.14 8.80
CA HIS A 14 -34.60 7.13 9.03
C HIS A 14 -34.62 8.22 7.95
N GLY A 15 -35.82 8.64 7.51
CA GLY A 15 -35.97 9.64 6.45
C GLY A 15 -35.40 11.03 6.76
N ASN A 16 -35.33 11.43 8.05
CA ASN A 16 -34.76 12.70 8.48
C ASN A 16 -33.24 12.60 8.67
N SER A 17 -32.47 13.45 7.97
CA SER A 17 -31.00 13.47 8.03
C SER A 17 -30.44 13.81 9.41
N GLN A 18 -31.13 14.65 10.20
CA GLN A 18 -30.70 14.97 11.56
C GLN A 18 -30.76 13.73 12.47
N ILE A 19 -31.80 12.90 12.30
CA ILE A 19 -31.92 11.65 13.07
C ILE A 19 -30.83 10.66 12.65
N ARG A 20 -30.56 10.50 11.35
CA ARG A 20 -29.45 9.67 10.85
C ARG A 20 -28.10 10.15 11.37
N GLN A 21 -27.89 11.46 11.42
CA GLN A 21 -26.64 12.02 11.97
C GLN A 21 -26.46 11.66 13.45
N ILE A 22 -27.48 11.88 14.26
CA ILE A 22 -27.47 11.54 15.70
C ILE A 22 -27.22 10.02 15.89
N ALA A 23 -27.88 9.19 15.07
CA ALA A 23 -27.68 7.75 15.11
C ALA A 23 -26.24 7.36 14.81
N CYS A 24 -25.65 7.85 13.71
CA CYS A 24 -24.26 7.56 13.35
C CYS A 24 -23.27 8.05 14.41
N GLU A 25 -23.45 9.26 14.94
CA GLU A 25 -22.59 9.83 15.99
C GLU A 25 -22.58 8.97 17.28
N ASN A 26 -23.74 8.52 17.71
CA ASN A 26 -23.87 7.70 18.92
C ASN A 26 -23.41 6.24 18.68
N LEU A 27 -23.59 5.71 17.47
CA LEU A 27 -23.18 4.33 17.12
C LEU A 27 -21.69 4.17 16.90
N LEU A 28 -20.94 5.26 16.70
CA LEU A 28 -19.51 5.21 16.38
C LEU A 28 -18.71 4.41 17.42
N GLY A 29 -18.87 4.69 18.72
CA GLY A 29 -18.19 3.97 19.78
C GLY A 29 -18.63 2.50 19.93
N PHE A 30 -19.86 2.19 19.53
CA PHE A 30 -20.37 0.81 19.57
C PHE A 30 -19.87 -0.05 18.42
N SER A 31 -19.39 0.54 17.33
CA SER A 31 -18.78 -0.22 16.23
C SER A 31 -17.49 -0.96 16.66
N ILE A 32 -16.83 -0.47 17.71
CA ILE A 32 -15.66 -1.12 18.33
C ILE A 32 -16.08 -2.00 19.51
N SER A 33 -16.89 -1.45 20.44
CA SER A 33 -17.20 -2.11 21.71
C SER A 33 -18.27 -3.20 21.63
N GLN A 34 -19.20 -3.10 20.67
CA GLN A 34 -20.31 -4.02 20.46
C GLN A 34 -20.64 -4.24 18.98
N PRO A 35 -19.72 -4.76 18.16
CA PRO A 35 -19.90 -4.92 16.71
C PRO A 35 -21.11 -5.81 16.36
N SER A 36 -21.53 -6.69 17.24
CA SER A 36 -22.72 -7.56 17.05
C SER A 36 -24.02 -6.80 16.84
N LEU A 37 -24.12 -5.54 17.30
CA LEU A 37 -25.28 -4.68 17.06
C LEU A 37 -25.52 -4.43 15.54
N PHE A 38 -24.47 -4.45 14.76
CA PHE A 38 -24.55 -4.19 13.31
C PHE A 38 -24.78 -5.46 12.48
N LYS A 39 -24.77 -6.64 13.13
CA LYS A 39 -24.94 -7.95 12.45
C LYS A 39 -26.39 -8.43 12.46
N VAL A 40 -27.31 -7.68 13.06
CA VAL A 40 -28.73 -8.03 13.12
C VAL A 40 -29.39 -8.01 11.74
N HIS A 41 -30.46 -8.77 11.58
CA HIS A 41 -31.28 -8.79 10.36
C HIS A 41 -30.46 -8.98 9.08
N GLN A 42 -29.55 -9.95 9.07
CA GLN A 42 -28.70 -10.26 7.90
C GLN A 42 -27.88 -9.04 7.46
N LEU A 43 -27.17 -8.40 8.37
CA LEU A 43 -26.33 -7.22 8.14
C LEU A 43 -27.10 -5.99 7.62
N LEU A 44 -28.39 -5.84 7.92
CA LEU A 44 -29.18 -4.67 7.50
C LEU A 44 -28.51 -3.35 7.89
N PRO A 45 -27.99 -3.17 9.14
CA PRO A 45 -27.29 -1.93 9.52
C PRO A 45 -26.06 -1.65 8.68
N VAL A 46 -25.30 -2.67 8.28
CA VAL A 46 -24.14 -2.53 7.39
C VAL A 46 -24.60 -2.05 6.01
N ARG A 47 -25.71 -2.58 5.49
CA ARG A 47 -26.29 -2.14 4.21
C ARG A 47 -26.78 -0.69 4.28
N ASP A 48 -27.39 -0.28 5.38
CA ASP A 48 -27.78 1.11 5.61
C ASP A 48 -26.56 2.03 5.63
N LEU A 49 -25.48 1.65 6.33
CA LEU A 49 -24.23 2.38 6.37
C LEU A 49 -23.59 2.54 4.98
N LYS A 50 -23.63 1.50 4.12
CA LYS A 50 -23.16 1.60 2.71
C LYS A 50 -23.89 2.72 1.95
N LEU A 51 -25.19 2.90 2.18
CA LEU A 51 -25.96 3.97 1.57
C LEU A 51 -25.60 5.35 2.13
N LEU A 52 -25.34 5.42 3.45
CA LEU A 52 -24.99 6.66 4.14
C LEU A 52 -23.64 7.24 3.73
N VAL A 53 -22.76 6.46 3.10
CA VAL A 53 -21.51 6.97 2.49
C VAL A 53 -21.79 8.05 1.42
N ARG A 54 -22.99 8.11 0.86
CA ARG A 54 -23.43 9.13 -0.10
C ARG A 54 -24.22 10.29 0.53
N ASP A 55 -24.43 10.26 1.83
CA ASP A 55 -25.21 11.25 2.57
C ASP A 55 -24.39 12.55 2.82
N TYR A 56 -24.93 13.48 3.61
CA TYR A 56 -24.22 14.70 4.02
C TYR A 56 -22.89 14.37 4.71
N THR A 57 -21.92 15.26 4.54
CA THR A 57 -20.52 15.09 4.99
C THR A 57 -20.36 14.53 6.42
N PRO A 58 -21.04 15.03 7.48
CA PRO A 58 -20.88 14.45 8.82
C PRO A 58 -21.40 13.00 8.93
N ILE A 59 -22.51 12.71 8.24
CA ILE A 59 -23.11 11.38 8.24
C ILE A 59 -22.20 10.40 7.48
N ALA A 60 -21.74 10.80 6.30
CA ALA A 60 -20.85 10.00 5.46
C ALA A 60 -19.53 9.68 6.18
N LYS A 61 -18.95 10.65 6.90
CA LYS A 61 -17.73 10.42 7.70
C LYS A 61 -17.95 9.35 8.76
N ASN A 62 -18.98 9.50 9.58
CA ASN A 62 -19.26 8.55 10.65
C ASN A 62 -19.60 7.16 10.09
N ALA A 63 -20.37 7.10 8.99
CA ALA A 63 -20.69 5.83 8.33
C ALA A 63 -19.44 5.11 7.82
N LEU A 64 -18.52 5.85 7.17
CA LEU A 64 -17.22 5.30 6.74
C LEU A 64 -16.40 4.80 7.92
N THR A 65 -16.29 5.59 9.00
CA THR A 65 -15.53 5.18 10.20
C THR A 65 -16.13 3.93 10.84
N ILE A 66 -17.47 3.85 10.95
CA ILE A 66 -18.15 2.63 11.45
C ILE A 66 -17.84 1.44 10.54
N LEU A 67 -17.92 1.59 9.20
CA LEU A 67 -17.60 0.51 8.26
C LEU A 67 -16.14 0.06 8.35
N ILE A 68 -15.20 1.00 8.55
CA ILE A 68 -13.78 0.68 8.78
C ILE A 68 -13.65 -0.17 10.03
N ASN A 69 -14.25 0.23 11.16
CA ASN A 69 -14.18 -0.53 12.42
C ASN A 69 -14.79 -1.93 12.28
N LEU A 70 -15.91 -2.05 11.55
CA LEU A 70 -16.60 -3.32 11.35
C LEU A 70 -15.92 -4.23 10.32
N SER A 71 -15.10 -3.71 9.44
CA SER A 71 -14.44 -4.49 8.37
C SER A 71 -13.37 -5.47 8.87
N GLY A 72 -13.02 -5.45 10.15
CA GLY A 72 -12.27 -6.50 10.81
C GLY A 72 -13.04 -7.82 11.03
N ASP A 73 -14.39 -7.79 10.96
CA ASP A 73 -15.22 -8.99 11.02
C ASP A 73 -15.36 -9.61 9.63
N GLU A 74 -15.06 -10.91 9.51
CA GLU A 74 -15.02 -11.62 8.22
C GLU A 74 -16.36 -11.59 7.47
N GLU A 75 -17.50 -11.69 8.17
CA GLU A 75 -18.84 -11.66 7.56
C GLU A 75 -19.14 -10.27 6.99
N VAL A 76 -18.78 -9.21 7.74
CA VAL A 76 -18.93 -7.83 7.28
C VAL A 76 -17.97 -7.54 6.14
N LEU A 77 -16.72 -7.92 6.26
CA LEU A 77 -15.72 -7.75 5.22
C LEU A 77 -16.19 -8.37 3.89
N LYS A 78 -16.71 -9.58 3.95
CA LYS A 78 -17.25 -10.27 2.77
C LYS A 78 -18.44 -9.51 2.16
N GLU A 79 -19.42 -9.10 2.96
CA GLU A 79 -20.58 -8.31 2.50
C GLU A 79 -20.15 -7.00 1.82
N LEU A 80 -19.11 -6.33 2.32
CA LEU A 80 -18.59 -5.09 1.75
C LEU A 80 -17.77 -5.34 0.48
N ALA A 81 -16.89 -6.35 0.51
CA ALA A 81 -15.96 -6.63 -0.58
C ALA A 81 -16.64 -7.25 -1.81
N GLU A 82 -17.76 -7.98 -1.64
CA GLU A 82 -18.50 -8.61 -2.75
C GLU A 82 -19.51 -7.66 -3.41
N ASP A 83 -19.81 -6.49 -2.82
CA ASP A 83 -20.79 -5.54 -3.37
C ASP A 83 -20.15 -4.64 -4.44
N ASP A 84 -20.38 -4.96 -5.72
CA ASP A 84 -19.86 -4.19 -6.85
C ASP A 84 -20.38 -2.75 -6.90
N ALA A 85 -21.63 -2.51 -6.51
CA ALA A 85 -22.21 -1.17 -6.50
C ALA A 85 -21.59 -0.30 -5.39
N PHE A 86 -21.31 -0.89 -4.25
CA PHE A 86 -20.61 -0.23 -3.17
C PHE A 86 -19.14 0.05 -3.54
N LEU A 87 -18.44 -0.93 -4.09
CA LEU A 87 -17.08 -0.75 -4.58
C LEU A 87 -16.99 0.38 -5.62
N GLU A 88 -17.88 0.41 -6.62
CA GLU A 88 -17.92 1.51 -7.60
C GLU A 88 -18.22 2.87 -6.93
N THR A 89 -19.01 2.88 -5.85
CA THR A 89 -19.26 4.09 -5.06
C THR A 89 -17.96 4.61 -4.44
N LEU A 90 -17.18 3.75 -3.79
CA LEU A 90 -15.90 4.11 -3.17
C LEU A 90 -14.90 4.58 -4.23
N LEU A 91 -14.75 3.83 -5.32
CA LEU A 91 -13.85 4.17 -6.43
C LEU A 91 -14.23 5.49 -7.09
N SER A 92 -15.52 5.74 -7.31
CA SER A 92 -15.98 7.01 -7.87
C SER A 92 -15.65 8.19 -6.97
N LYS A 93 -15.82 8.02 -5.66
CA LYS A 93 -15.52 9.09 -4.68
C LYS A 93 -14.02 9.38 -4.60
N VAL A 94 -13.17 8.35 -4.58
CA VAL A 94 -11.70 8.49 -4.54
C VAL A 94 -11.17 9.18 -5.79
N THR A 95 -11.77 8.91 -6.97
CA THR A 95 -11.32 9.47 -8.25
C THR A 95 -11.97 10.82 -8.60
N VAL A 96 -12.83 11.38 -7.75
CA VAL A 96 -13.37 12.73 -7.95
C VAL A 96 -12.30 13.76 -7.63
N ILE A 97 -11.73 14.35 -8.66
CA ILE A 97 -10.89 15.53 -8.55
C ILE A 97 -11.70 16.79 -8.84
N ILE A 98 -11.42 17.78 -8.07
CA ILE A 98 -11.95 19.12 -8.31
C ILE A 98 -11.18 19.74 -9.48
N SER A 99 -11.86 19.87 -10.61
CA SER A 99 -11.40 20.77 -11.67
C SER A 99 -11.19 22.17 -11.10
N ASN A 100 -9.94 22.65 -11.14
CA ASN A 100 -9.63 24.08 -10.97
C ASN A 100 -10.08 24.89 -12.22
N SER A 101 -11.19 24.52 -12.85
CA SER A 101 -11.76 25.33 -13.93
C SER A 101 -12.31 26.62 -13.32
N PRO A 102 -11.95 27.79 -13.83
CA PRO A 102 -12.54 29.03 -13.39
C PRO A 102 -14.07 28.94 -13.53
N PRO A 103 -14.86 29.48 -12.59
CA PRO A 103 -16.31 29.42 -12.67
C PRO A 103 -16.77 30.03 -13.97
N LEU A 104 -17.54 29.28 -14.75
CA LEU A 104 -18.27 29.81 -15.88
C LEU A 104 -19.19 30.95 -15.40
N PRO A 105 -19.35 32.06 -16.18
CA PRO A 105 -20.09 33.26 -15.75
C PRO A 105 -21.61 33.06 -15.59
N THR A 106 -22.14 31.87 -15.68
CA THR A 106 -23.54 31.58 -15.51
C THR A 106 -23.79 31.08 -14.08
N GLY A 107 -24.21 31.95 -13.22
CA GLY A 107 -24.69 31.98 -11.84
C GLY A 107 -25.24 30.72 -11.12
N THR A 108 -24.91 29.52 -11.56
CA THR A 108 -25.11 28.29 -10.80
C THR A 108 -23.77 27.91 -10.20
N ALA A 109 -23.59 28.21 -8.92
CA ALA A 109 -22.45 27.79 -8.12
C ALA A 109 -22.41 26.25 -8.08
N GLN A 110 -21.82 25.61 -9.10
CA GLN A 110 -21.21 24.31 -8.95
C GLN A 110 -19.97 24.53 -8.08
N GLN A 111 -20.20 24.47 -6.77
CA GLN A 111 -19.11 24.37 -5.81
C GLN A 111 -18.31 23.14 -6.21
N ASN A 112 -17.04 23.36 -6.58
CA ASN A 112 -16.05 22.33 -6.78
C ASN A 112 -16.02 21.44 -5.53
N LYS A 113 -16.79 20.35 -5.52
CA LYS A 113 -16.92 19.47 -4.37
C LYS A 113 -15.73 18.54 -4.30
N LYS A 114 -14.79 18.91 -3.46
CA LYS A 114 -13.72 18.10 -2.93
C LYS A 114 -14.34 16.90 -2.20
N GLU A 115 -13.85 15.66 -2.44
CA GLU A 115 -14.23 14.56 -1.57
C GLU A 115 -13.53 14.75 -0.22
N PRO A 116 -14.26 15.05 0.86
CA PRO A 116 -13.64 15.36 2.14
C PRO A 116 -13.13 14.13 2.88
N HIS A 117 -13.52 12.91 2.42
CA HIS A 117 -13.30 11.65 3.13
C HIS A 117 -12.38 10.69 2.38
N VAL A 118 -11.40 11.22 1.62
CA VAL A 118 -10.46 10.39 0.86
C VAL A 118 -9.68 9.43 1.76
N ASN A 119 -9.27 9.89 2.94
CA ASN A 119 -8.52 9.06 3.88
C ASN A 119 -9.38 7.89 4.38
N GLU A 120 -10.60 8.18 4.87
CA GLU A 120 -11.51 7.15 5.35
C GLU A 120 -11.87 6.15 4.23
N ILE A 121 -12.07 6.63 3.00
CA ILE A 121 -12.36 5.74 1.87
C ILE A 121 -11.16 4.86 1.52
N THR A 122 -9.94 5.43 1.49
CA THR A 122 -8.73 4.65 1.19
C THR A 122 -8.39 3.66 2.31
N MET A 123 -8.65 4.01 3.58
CA MET A 123 -8.56 3.08 4.72
C MET A 123 -9.54 1.92 4.55
N LEU A 124 -10.80 2.21 4.20
CA LEU A 124 -11.78 1.15 3.95
C LEU A 124 -11.36 0.26 2.77
N LEU A 125 -10.89 0.84 1.66
CA LEU A 125 -10.37 0.07 0.53
C LEU A 125 -9.19 -0.84 0.94
N THR A 126 -8.32 -0.37 1.83
CA THR A 126 -7.23 -1.18 2.41
C THR A 126 -7.78 -2.39 3.16
N ASN A 127 -8.79 -2.20 4.00
CA ASN A 127 -9.40 -3.33 4.70
C ASN A 127 -10.10 -4.30 3.73
N LEU A 128 -10.78 -3.78 2.69
CA LEU A 128 -11.40 -4.61 1.66
C LEU A 128 -10.37 -5.42 0.86
N ALA A 129 -9.15 -4.89 0.68
CA ALA A 129 -8.08 -5.55 -0.06
C ALA A 129 -7.59 -6.85 0.60
N LYS A 130 -7.85 -7.05 1.89
CA LYS A 130 -7.59 -8.30 2.61
C LYS A 130 -8.52 -9.45 2.19
N SER A 131 -9.65 -9.15 1.55
CA SER A 131 -10.57 -10.16 1.03
C SER A 131 -10.14 -10.65 -0.35
N ASP A 132 -10.10 -11.97 -0.55
CA ASP A 132 -9.80 -12.57 -1.86
C ASP A 132 -10.74 -12.09 -2.98
N SER A 133 -11.99 -11.77 -2.65
CA SER A 133 -12.95 -11.25 -3.62
C SER A 133 -12.56 -9.87 -4.17
N PHE A 134 -11.75 -9.10 -3.42
CA PHE A 134 -11.31 -7.77 -3.84
C PHE A 134 -10.28 -7.81 -4.98
N LYS A 135 -9.55 -8.93 -5.16
CA LYS A 135 -8.55 -9.06 -6.25
C LYS A 135 -9.10 -8.77 -7.65
N ARG A 136 -10.43 -8.89 -7.84
CA ARG A 136 -11.08 -8.55 -9.11
C ARG A 136 -10.83 -7.11 -9.57
N ILE A 137 -10.44 -6.21 -8.66
CA ILE A 137 -10.11 -4.81 -8.99
C ILE A 137 -8.93 -4.70 -9.96
N ILE A 138 -8.04 -5.68 -9.98
CA ILE A 138 -6.87 -5.72 -10.87
C ILE A 138 -7.31 -5.63 -12.33
N ASN A 139 -8.40 -6.32 -12.68
CA ASN A 139 -8.94 -6.40 -14.04
C ASN A 139 -10.23 -5.59 -14.22
N LEU A 140 -10.70 -4.89 -13.17
CA LEU A 140 -11.93 -4.11 -13.22
C LEU A 140 -11.77 -2.91 -14.15
N THR A 141 -12.68 -2.81 -15.12
CA THR A 141 -12.77 -1.64 -16.01
C THR A 141 -13.97 -0.76 -15.63
N ARG A 142 -13.77 0.55 -15.67
CA ARG A 142 -14.77 1.54 -15.29
C ARG A 142 -14.64 2.82 -16.11
N SER A 143 -15.54 3.77 -15.90
CA SER A 143 -15.50 5.07 -16.59
C SER A 143 -14.17 5.79 -16.32
N VAL A 144 -13.63 6.45 -17.35
CA VAL A 144 -12.34 7.17 -17.26
C VAL A 144 -12.56 8.52 -16.58
N PRO A 145 -11.98 8.76 -15.38
CA PRO A 145 -11.97 10.06 -14.74
C PRO A 145 -10.86 10.92 -15.36
N LYS A 146 -11.16 11.61 -16.46
CA LYS A 146 -10.17 12.30 -17.33
C LYS A 146 -9.23 13.25 -16.58
N ASP A 147 -9.70 13.86 -15.48
CA ASP A 147 -8.88 14.77 -14.67
C ASP A 147 -7.86 14.02 -13.78
N VAL A 148 -8.07 12.72 -13.56
CA VAL A 148 -7.22 11.85 -12.72
C VAL A 148 -6.34 10.95 -13.57
N SER A 149 -6.97 10.16 -14.45
CA SER A 149 -6.32 9.09 -15.21
C SER A 149 -6.85 9.01 -16.63
N GLY A 150 -6.00 8.57 -17.54
CA GLY A 150 -6.37 8.24 -18.92
C GLY A 150 -6.81 6.78 -19.10
N SER A 151 -6.71 5.96 -18.06
CA SER A 151 -7.00 4.52 -18.13
C SER A 151 -8.44 4.17 -17.73
N PRO A 152 -9.06 3.17 -18.37
CA PRO A 152 -10.30 2.58 -17.92
C PRO A 152 -10.12 1.56 -16.79
N LYS A 153 -8.91 1.11 -16.47
CA LYS A 153 -8.64 0.14 -15.41
C LYS A 153 -8.69 0.81 -14.04
N ALA A 154 -9.43 0.22 -13.11
CA ALA A 154 -9.58 0.74 -11.74
C ALA A 154 -8.22 0.87 -11.03
N LEU A 155 -7.35 -0.12 -11.17
CA LEU A 155 -6.05 -0.11 -10.49
C LEU A 155 -5.12 0.98 -11.03
N ASP A 156 -5.12 1.26 -12.35
CA ASP A 156 -4.39 2.39 -12.93
C ASP A 156 -4.89 3.74 -12.38
N GLN A 157 -6.22 3.87 -12.22
CA GLN A 157 -6.82 5.08 -11.66
C GLN A 157 -6.43 5.29 -10.20
N LEU A 158 -6.38 4.23 -9.38
CA LEU A 158 -5.89 4.30 -8.00
C LEU A 158 -4.40 4.62 -7.95
N MET A 159 -3.59 4.04 -8.84
CA MET A 159 -2.17 4.37 -8.97
C MET A 159 -1.97 5.86 -9.28
N ASP A 160 -2.72 6.40 -10.24
CA ASP A 160 -2.65 7.82 -10.59
C ASP A 160 -3.12 8.73 -9.44
N CYS A 161 -4.14 8.32 -8.67
CA CYS A 161 -4.54 9.00 -7.44
C CYS A 161 -3.41 9.02 -6.39
N PHE A 162 -2.75 7.90 -6.17
CA PHE A 162 -1.64 7.77 -5.22
C PHE A 162 -0.48 8.69 -5.57
N ILE A 163 -0.05 8.69 -6.84
CA ILE A 163 1.09 9.47 -7.29
C ILE A 163 0.77 10.97 -7.28
N LYS A 164 -0.35 11.37 -7.89
CA LYS A 164 -0.75 12.78 -8.01
C LYS A 164 -1.26 13.36 -6.70
N GLY A 165 -1.71 12.51 -5.77
CA GLY A 165 -2.24 12.89 -4.45
C GLY A 165 -1.19 13.11 -3.39
N GLN A 166 0.10 12.86 -3.68
CA GLN A 166 1.16 13.13 -2.72
C GLN A 166 1.13 14.61 -2.29
N ASP A 167 1.37 14.86 -1.01
CA ASP A 167 1.42 16.21 -0.45
C ASP A 167 0.17 17.08 -0.71
N GLY A 168 -1.00 16.45 -0.88
CA GLY A 168 -2.25 17.13 -1.17
C GLY A 168 -2.36 17.68 -2.60
N GLY A 169 -1.49 17.24 -3.52
CA GLY A 169 -1.37 17.78 -4.88
C GLY A 169 -2.67 17.81 -5.68
N ILE A 170 -3.43 16.73 -5.67
CA ILE A 170 -4.73 16.64 -6.37
C ILE A 170 -5.86 17.23 -5.52
N ASN A 171 -5.83 16.94 -4.25
CA ASN A 171 -6.86 17.31 -3.30
C ASN A 171 -6.26 18.24 -2.25
N LYS A 172 -6.25 19.54 -2.48
CA LYS A 172 -5.64 20.56 -1.61
C LYS A 172 -6.25 20.65 -0.18
N ALA A 173 -6.98 19.62 0.30
CA ALA A 173 -7.30 19.49 1.71
C ALA A 173 -6.05 19.03 2.44
N ALA A 174 -5.73 19.70 3.52
CA ALA A 174 -4.53 19.43 4.31
C ALA A 174 -4.38 17.97 4.76
N ASP A 175 -5.47 17.18 4.75
CA ASP A 175 -5.53 15.83 5.30
C ASP A 175 -5.81 14.74 4.25
N SER A 176 -5.88 15.06 2.95
CA SER A 176 -6.19 14.11 1.90
C SER A 176 -4.96 13.79 1.07
N ASN A 177 -4.28 12.69 1.37
CA ASN A 177 -2.98 12.34 0.79
C ASN A 177 -2.93 10.99 0.05
N TYR A 178 -4.00 10.20 0.07
CA TYR A 178 -4.09 8.88 -0.56
C TYR A 178 -3.08 7.84 -0.04
N ASP A 179 -2.43 8.06 1.10
CA ASP A 179 -1.31 7.23 1.58
C ASP A 179 -1.72 5.78 1.78
N TYR A 180 -2.93 5.52 2.26
CA TYR A 180 -3.44 4.17 2.51
C TYR A 180 -3.53 3.30 1.24
N LEU A 181 -3.55 3.89 0.03
CA LEU A 181 -3.48 3.10 -1.20
C LEU A 181 -2.18 2.27 -1.32
N ALA A 182 -1.12 2.67 -0.62
CA ALA A 182 0.11 1.88 -0.55
C ALA A 182 -0.14 0.47 -0.02
N TYR A 183 -1.02 0.33 0.98
CA TYR A 183 -1.40 -0.98 1.52
C TYR A 183 -2.30 -1.76 0.58
N VAL A 184 -3.20 -1.08 -0.16
CA VAL A 184 -3.98 -1.74 -1.24
C VAL A 184 -3.05 -2.37 -2.26
N PHE A 185 -1.99 -1.66 -2.67
CA PHE A 185 -1.00 -2.21 -3.63
C PHE A 185 -0.21 -3.37 -3.03
N ALA A 186 0.17 -3.28 -1.75
CA ALA A 186 0.84 -4.36 -1.05
C ALA A 186 -0.03 -5.63 -1.01
N ASP A 187 -1.30 -5.51 -0.65
CA ASP A 187 -2.23 -6.65 -0.60
C ASP A 187 -2.49 -7.24 -1.98
N LEU A 188 -2.71 -6.40 -3.00
CA LEU A 188 -2.93 -6.89 -4.36
C LEU A 188 -1.67 -7.55 -4.95
N SER A 189 -0.47 -7.14 -4.57
CA SER A 189 0.79 -7.75 -5.02
C SER A 189 1.06 -9.13 -4.41
N LYS A 190 0.30 -9.57 -3.40
CA LYS A 190 0.33 -10.96 -2.90
C LYS A 190 -0.17 -11.97 -3.96
N TYR A 191 -1.03 -11.54 -4.88
CA TYR A 191 -1.59 -12.38 -5.95
C TYR A 191 -0.73 -12.34 -7.22
N ASP A 192 -0.67 -13.46 -7.94
CA ASP A 192 0.09 -13.56 -9.20
C ASP A 192 -0.36 -12.53 -10.23
N GLU A 193 -1.68 -12.31 -10.36
CA GLU A 193 -2.24 -11.31 -11.27
C GLU A 193 -1.84 -9.88 -10.87
N GLY A 194 -1.73 -9.62 -9.56
CA GLY A 194 -1.26 -8.34 -9.04
C GLY A 194 0.21 -8.11 -9.36
N ARG A 195 1.09 -9.10 -9.11
CA ARG A 195 2.50 -9.03 -9.46
C ARG A 195 2.69 -8.82 -10.96
N ALA A 196 1.93 -9.57 -11.78
CA ALA A 196 1.94 -9.39 -13.24
C ALA A 196 1.54 -7.95 -13.65
N TYR A 197 0.53 -7.35 -13.01
CA TYR A 197 0.14 -5.97 -13.26
C TYR A 197 1.29 -5.00 -12.99
N PHE A 198 1.96 -5.11 -11.83
CA PHE A 198 3.04 -4.19 -11.45
C PHE A 198 4.27 -4.30 -12.35
N LEU A 199 4.49 -5.45 -12.97
CA LEU A 199 5.63 -5.73 -13.85
C LEU A 199 5.33 -5.50 -15.33
N THR A 200 4.06 -5.36 -15.73
CA THR A 200 3.67 -5.20 -17.14
C THR A 200 3.51 -3.73 -17.50
N ARG A 201 4.19 -3.28 -18.54
CA ARG A 201 4.05 -1.93 -19.10
C ARG A 201 2.59 -1.65 -19.47
N GLN A 202 2.00 -0.61 -18.92
CA GLN A 202 0.61 -0.24 -19.21
C GLN A 202 0.50 0.56 -20.51
N GLU A 203 -0.57 0.31 -21.27
CA GLU A 203 -0.75 0.92 -22.61
C GLU A 203 -1.04 2.43 -22.55
N TYR A 204 -1.75 2.89 -21.48
CA TYR A 204 -2.23 4.27 -21.41
C TYR A 204 -1.14 5.32 -21.20
N ASP A 205 -0.02 4.95 -20.59
CA ASP A 205 1.11 5.84 -20.29
C ASP A 205 2.48 5.27 -20.68
N SER A 206 2.51 4.03 -21.14
CA SER A 206 3.73 3.31 -21.52
C SER A 206 4.74 3.13 -20.38
N VAL A 207 4.27 3.09 -19.11
CA VAL A 207 5.10 2.95 -17.91
C VAL A 207 4.86 1.57 -17.25
N ILE A 208 5.91 1.01 -16.65
CA ILE A 208 5.80 -0.18 -15.79
C ILE A 208 5.35 0.30 -14.41
N PRO A 209 4.20 -0.13 -13.87
CA PRO A 209 3.61 0.45 -12.66
C PRO A 209 4.54 0.49 -11.45
N ILE A 210 5.38 -0.53 -11.26
CA ILE A 210 6.29 -0.55 -10.11
C ILE A 210 7.28 0.60 -10.10
N THR A 211 7.72 1.11 -11.28
CA THR A 211 8.64 2.25 -11.35
C THR A 211 8.03 3.53 -10.78
N LYS A 212 6.71 3.61 -10.75
CA LYS A 212 5.99 4.74 -10.15
C LYS A 212 6.01 4.70 -8.62
N LEU A 213 6.24 3.52 -8.02
CA LEU A 213 6.26 3.32 -6.58
C LEU A 213 7.64 3.46 -5.98
N THR A 214 8.71 3.13 -6.71
CA THR A 214 10.08 3.12 -6.17
C THR A 214 10.48 4.45 -5.53
N VAL A 215 10.06 5.58 -6.07
CA VAL A 215 10.37 6.92 -5.57
C VAL A 215 9.78 7.23 -4.17
N PHE A 216 8.90 6.37 -3.65
CA PHE A 216 8.27 6.54 -2.34
C PHE A 216 8.96 5.77 -1.22
N THR A 217 10.04 5.06 -1.47
CA THR A 217 10.78 4.30 -0.43
C THR A 217 11.39 5.18 0.66
N GLU A 218 11.63 6.47 0.38
CA GLU A 218 12.09 7.47 1.34
C GLU A 218 11.07 8.61 1.57
N HIS A 219 9.80 8.37 1.22
CA HIS A 219 8.77 9.39 1.39
C HIS A 219 8.53 9.69 2.88
N ARG A 220 8.20 10.94 3.22
CA ARG A 220 7.91 11.36 4.60
C ARG A 220 6.78 10.59 5.29
N SER A 221 5.79 10.10 4.53
CA SER A 221 4.71 9.28 5.06
C SER A 221 5.17 7.86 5.31
N HIS A 222 5.13 7.45 6.57
CA HIS A 222 5.41 6.09 7.00
C HIS A 222 4.53 5.05 6.28
N ILE A 223 3.22 5.36 6.12
CA ILE A 223 2.26 4.48 5.44
C ILE A 223 2.71 4.19 4.00
N ARG A 224 3.17 5.24 3.27
CA ARG A 224 3.67 5.08 1.91
C ARG A 224 4.92 4.21 1.89
N ARG A 225 5.90 4.50 2.75
CA ARG A 225 7.15 3.73 2.80
C ARG A 225 6.87 2.26 3.09
N LYS A 226 6.06 1.96 4.12
CA LYS A 226 5.76 0.57 4.53
C LYS A 226 5.03 -0.20 3.42
N GLY A 227 3.96 0.37 2.86
CA GLY A 227 3.20 -0.29 1.80
C GLY A 227 4.01 -0.46 0.50
N VAL A 228 4.85 0.52 0.14
CA VAL A 228 5.73 0.40 -1.03
C VAL A 228 6.81 -0.66 -0.80
N ALA A 229 7.47 -0.68 0.35
CA ALA A 229 8.45 -1.72 0.69
C ALA A 229 7.84 -3.12 0.57
N SER A 230 6.64 -3.34 1.14
CA SER A 230 5.92 -4.61 1.04
C SER A 230 5.57 -4.96 -0.41
N THR A 231 5.16 -3.98 -1.23
CA THR A 231 4.87 -4.20 -2.65
C THR A 231 6.13 -4.63 -3.41
N LEU A 232 7.28 -3.97 -3.17
CA LEU A 232 8.56 -4.32 -3.79
C LEU A 232 9.00 -5.74 -3.41
N LYS A 233 8.85 -6.10 -2.11
CA LYS A 233 9.14 -7.46 -1.63
C LYS A 233 8.29 -8.50 -2.34
N ASN A 234 6.97 -8.29 -2.40
CA ASN A 234 6.05 -9.23 -3.06
C ASN A 234 6.39 -9.44 -4.54
N ILE A 235 6.78 -8.38 -5.24
CA ILE A 235 7.15 -8.46 -6.66
C ILE A 235 8.47 -9.21 -6.85
N ALA A 236 9.42 -9.09 -5.91
CA ALA A 236 10.70 -9.79 -5.97
C ALA A 236 10.58 -11.32 -5.87
N PHE A 237 9.41 -11.87 -5.50
CA PHE A 237 9.14 -13.31 -5.62
C PHE A 237 9.04 -13.79 -7.08
N GLU A 238 8.83 -12.88 -8.04
CA GLU A 238 8.84 -13.23 -9.46
C GLU A 238 10.29 -13.30 -9.99
N VAL A 239 10.95 -14.43 -9.76
CA VAL A 239 12.36 -14.63 -10.11
C VAL A 239 12.63 -14.36 -11.58
N GLN A 240 11.68 -14.70 -12.46
CA GLN A 240 11.80 -14.42 -13.90
C GLN A 240 11.83 -12.93 -14.25
N ALA A 241 11.38 -12.09 -13.35
CA ALA A 241 11.40 -10.63 -13.52
C ALA A 241 12.68 -9.98 -12.96
N HIS A 242 13.55 -10.71 -12.25
CA HIS A 242 14.78 -10.14 -11.67
C HIS A 242 15.65 -9.40 -12.69
N PRO A 243 15.87 -9.90 -13.92
CA PRO A 243 16.62 -9.14 -14.92
C PRO A 243 15.97 -7.78 -15.25
N GLN A 244 14.62 -7.72 -15.32
CA GLN A 244 13.91 -6.47 -15.57
C GLN A 244 13.96 -5.53 -14.34
N LEU A 245 13.85 -6.08 -13.14
CA LEU A 245 13.91 -5.32 -11.88
C LEU A 245 15.29 -4.69 -11.67
N LEU A 246 16.36 -5.42 -11.98
CA LEU A 246 17.74 -5.01 -11.74
C LEU A 246 18.32 -4.14 -12.84
N ALA A 247 17.85 -4.29 -14.10
CA ALA A 247 18.41 -3.55 -15.21
C ALA A 247 18.19 -2.04 -15.10
N GLU A 248 19.21 -1.24 -15.36
CA GLU A 248 19.15 0.23 -15.41
C GLU A 248 18.12 0.73 -16.43
N SER A 249 18.01 0.06 -17.58
CA SER A 249 16.99 0.34 -18.60
C SER A 249 15.61 -0.20 -18.27
N GLY A 250 15.47 -0.96 -17.18
CA GLY A 250 14.24 -1.57 -16.67
C GLY A 250 13.64 -0.77 -15.51
N VAL A 251 13.58 -1.39 -14.35
CA VAL A 251 13.04 -0.77 -13.11
C VAL A 251 14.15 -0.07 -12.32
N ASN A 252 15.38 -0.59 -12.39
CA ASN A 252 16.54 -0.12 -11.63
C ASN A 252 16.24 -0.04 -10.12
N ILE A 253 15.81 -1.16 -9.54
CA ILE A 253 15.25 -1.19 -8.18
C ILE A 253 16.30 -0.98 -7.07
N LEU A 254 17.58 -1.35 -7.29
CA LEU A 254 18.60 -1.40 -6.25
C LEU A 254 18.81 -0.09 -5.48
N PRO A 255 18.92 1.10 -6.12
CA PRO A 255 19.08 2.35 -5.38
C PRO A 255 17.94 2.56 -4.37
N TYR A 256 16.70 2.27 -4.76
CA TYR A 256 15.51 2.46 -3.94
C TYR A 256 15.38 1.45 -2.79
N LEU A 257 16.02 0.29 -2.89
CA LEU A 257 16.10 -0.67 -1.80
C LEU A 257 17.23 -0.32 -0.81
N LEU A 258 18.32 0.24 -1.31
CA LEU A 258 19.50 0.54 -0.51
C LEU A 258 19.42 1.88 0.22
N LEU A 259 18.77 2.90 -0.38
CA LEU A 259 18.65 4.23 0.22
C LEU A 259 17.99 4.21 1.62
N PRO A 260 16.87 3.48 1.87
CA PRO A 260 16.30 3.39 3.21
C PRO A 260 17.18 2.66 4.23
N VAL A 261 18.08 1.80 3.76
CA VAL A 261 19.04 1.03 4.58
C VAL A 261 20.31 1.82 4.86
N ALA A 262 20.67 2.76 3.97
CA ALA A 262 21.87 3.58 4.09
C ALA A 262 21.69 4.67 5.16
N GLY A 263 22.74 4.89 5.94
CA GLY A 263 22.83 5.93 6.98
C GLY A 263 23.86 7.03 6.63
N PRO A 264 24.27 7.82 7.62
CA PRO A 264 25.19 8.94 7.46
C PRO A 264 26.69 8.52 7.43
N GLU A 265 26.96 7.22 7.45
CA GLU A 265 28.35 6.72 7.54
C GLU A 265 29.14 7.08 6.28
N GLU A 266 30.40 7.47 6.50
CA GLU A 266 31.35 7.74 5.43
C GLU A 266 32.04 6.43 5.00
N PHE A 267 32.12 6.24 3.69
CA PHE A 267 32.84 5.10 3.08
C PHE A 267 34.22 5.57 2.58
N THR A 268 35.16 4.64 2.46
CA THR A 268 36.41 4.96 1.82
C THR A 268 36.21 5.34 0.35
N ASP A 269 37.18 6.09 -0.22
CA ASP A 269 37.09 6.48 -1.65
C ASP A 269 36.99 5.25 -2.57
N GLU A 270 37.64 4.13 -2.19
CA GLU A 270 37.63 2.88 -2.94
C GLU A 270 36.23 2.20 -2.85
N GLU A 271 35.65 2.17 -1.65
CA GLU A 271 34.30 1.63 -1.45
C GLU A 271 33.25 2.46 -2.19
N SER A 272 33.32 3.78 -2.04
CA SER A 272 32.38 4.71 -2.70
C SER A 272 32.45 4.65 -4.22
N ALA A 273 33.63 4.59 -4.79
CA ALA A 273 33.83 4.59 -6.24
C ALA A 273 33.16 3.38 -6.95
N ALA A 274 32.99 2.27 -6.23
CA ALA A 274 32.36 1.06 -6.74
C ALA A 274 30.83 1.04 -6.51
N MET A 275 30.28 1.93 -5.68
CA MET A 275 28.84 1.98 -5.38
C MET A 275 28.02 2.57 -6.54
N LEU A 276 26.71 2.33 -6.48
CA LEU A 276 25.76 3.00 -7.39
C LEU A 276 25.87 4.52 -7.25
N PRO A 277 25.72 5.30 -8.34
CA PRO A 277 25.83 6.77 -8.30
C PRO A 277 24.96 7.43 -7.22
N ASP A 278 23.73 6.91 -7.01
CA ASP A 278 22.80 7.41 -6.01
C ASP A 278 23.30 7.26 -4.56
N LEU A 279 24.28 6.40 -4.32
CA LEU A 279 24.81 6.08 -2.99
C LEU A 279 26.24 6.63 -2.74
N GLN A 280 26.90 7.16 -3.78
CA GLN A 280 28.27 7.68 -3.66
C GLN A 280 28.36 8.99 -2.87
N PHE A 281 27.34 9.84 -2.97
CA PHE A 281 27.33 11.18 -2.38
C PHE A 281 26.08 11.40 -1.53
N LEU A 282 25.90 10.57 -0.51
CA LEU A 282 24.80 10.77 0.45
C LEU A 282 25.08 12.01 1.32
N PRO A 283 24.06 12.80 1.64
CA PRO A 283 24.24 13.97 2.49
C PRO A 283 24.65 13.55 3.91
N PRO A 284 25.43 14.36 4.65
CA PRO A 284 25.89 14.03 5.99
C PRO A 284 24.76 13.82 7.02
N ASP A 285 23.59 14.34 6.74
CA ASP A 285 22.35 14.21 7.52
C ASP A 285 21.44 13.09 7.01
N LYS A 286 21.95 12.19 6.15
CA LYS A 286 21.20 11.01 5.69
C LYS A 286 20.86 10.12 6.88
N GLU A 287 19.59 9.85 7.08
CA GLU A 287 19.09 8.92 8.09
C GLU A 287 18.61 7.62 7.43
N ARG A 288 18.81 6.49 8.12
CA ARG A 288 18.13 5.24 7.81
C ARG A 288 16.65 5.38 8.08
N ASP A 289 15.83 4.52 7.48
CA ASP A 289 14.43 4.47 7.88
C ASP A 289 14.33 4.23 9.40
N SER A 290 13.48 5.01 10.04
CA SER A 290 13.25 4.91 11.49
C SER A 290 12.46 3.66 11.89
N ASP A 291 11.77 3.02 10.93
CA ASP A 291 11.03 1.79 11.14
C ASP A 291 11.90 0.57 10.76
N LYS A 292 12.29 -0.21 11.77
CA LYS A 292 13.07 -1.43 11.61
C LYS A 292 12.40 -2.48 10.71
N ASP A 293 11.07 -2.53 10.70
CA ASP A 293 10.32 -3.48 9.86
C ASP A 293 10.45 -3.11 8.38
N ILE A 294 10.50 -1.81 8.07
CA ILE A 294 10.76 -1.33 6.70
C ILE A 294 12.18 -1.69 6.28
N ILE A 295 13.19 -1.47 7.15
CA ILE A 295 14.58 -1.87 6.87
C ILE A 295 14.64 -3.39 6.62
N ALA A 296 14.05 -4.19 7.51
CA ALA A 296 14.01 -5.65 7.37
C ALA A 296 13.36 -6.06 6.04
N THR A 297 12.25 -5.42 5.66
CA THR A 297 11.56 -5.69 4.39
C THR A 297 12.45 -5.40 3.17
N HIS A 298 13.24 -4.32 3.21
CA HIS A 298 14.21 -4.03 2.14
C HIS A 298 15.35 -5.06 2.10
N LEU A 299 15.87 -5.47 3.25
CA LEU A 299 16.90 -6.53 3.33
C LEU A 299 16.37 -7.86 2.79
N GLU A 300 15.14 -8.24 3.12
CA GLU A 300 14.49 -9.44 2.57
C GLU A 300 14.30 -9.34 1.05
N THR A 301 13.96 -8.15 0.55
CA THR A 301 13.84 -7.92 -0.91
C THR A 301 15.19 -8.09 -1.60
N LEU A 302 16.27 -7.53 -1.03
CA LEU A 302 17.64 -7.73 -1.52
C LEU A 302 18.00 -9.21 -1.48
N LEU A 303 17.68 -9.92 -0.40
CA LEU A 303 17.93 -11.37 -0.28
C LEU A 303 17.18 -12.17 -1.35
N LEU A 304 15.92 -11.82 -1.65
CA LEU A 304 15.16 -12.44 -2.76
C LEU A 304 15.85 -12.22 -4.11
N LEU A 305 16.36 -11.02 -4.37
CA LEU A 305 17.07 -10.72 -5.61
C LEU A 305 18.42 -11.47 -5.72
N THR A 306 19.00 -11.92 -4.61
CA THR A 306 20.19 -12.78 -4.63
C THR A 306 19.90 -14.24 -4.99
N THR A 307 18.65 -14.65 -5.15
CA THR A 307 18.30 -16.01 -5.59
C THR A 307 18.84 -16.30 -6.98
N THR A 308 18.97 -15.29 -7.85
CA THR A 308 19.63 -15.42 -9.15
C THR A 308 21.13 -15.09 -9.07
N ARG A 309 21.92 -15.74 -9.91
CA ARG A 309 23.36 -15.48 -10.02
C ARG A 309 23.62 -14.04 -10.47
N GLU A 310 22.87 -13.59 -11.47
CA GLU A 310 22.97 -12.23 -12.00
C GLU A 310 22.72 -11.18 -10.91
N GLY A 311 21.76 -11.42 -10.02
CA GLY A 311 21.47 -10.55 -8.87
C GLY A 311 22.65 -10.49 -7.89
N ARG A 312 23.26 -11.64 -7.55
CA ARG A 312 24.43 -11.70 -6.68
C ARG A 312 25.65 -11.00 -7.31
N GLU A 313 25.93 -11.29 -8.58
CA GLU A 313 27.05 -10.67 -9.30
C GLU A 313 26.90 -9.16 -9.40
N LEU A 314 25.69 -8.67 -9.72
CA LEU A 314 25.43 -7.23 -9.78
C LEU A 314 25.63 -6.58 -8.40
N MET A 315 25.05 -7.14 -7.33
CA MET A 315 25.18 -6.57 -5.99
C MET A 315 26.64 -6.54 -5.50
N ARG A 316 27.46 -7.52 -5.88
CA ARG A 316 28.90 -7.51 -5.62
C ARG A 316 29.60 -6.43 -6.45
N ALA A 317 29.26 -6.32 -7.74
CA ALA A 317 29.86 -5.34 -8.64
C ALA A 317 29.60 -3.89 -8.22
N VAL A 318 28.40 -3.61 -7.69
CA VAL A 318 28.01 -2.28 -7.17
C VAL A 318 28.29 -2.10 -5.68
N ASN A 319 29.08 -2.98 -5.09
CA ASN A 319 29.61 -2.87 -3.73
C ASN A 319 28.52 -2.66 -2.66
N VAL A 320 27.50 -3.53 -2.63
CA VAL A 320 26.38 -3.45 -1.66
C VAL A 320 26.86 -3.74 -0.23
N TYR A 321 27.91 -4.58 -0.06
CA TYR A 321 28.39 -5.06 1.24
C TYR A 321 28.67 -3.94 2.28
N PRO A 322 29.39 -2.85 1.98
CA PRO A 322 29.65 -1.81 2.97
C PRO A 322 28.37 -1.19 3.56
N ILE A 323 27.33 -1.00 2.75
CA ILE A 323 26.05 -0.44 3.20
C ILE A 323 25.41 -1.39 4.21
N ILE A 324 25.40 -2.68 3.91
CA ILE A 324 24.81 -3.70 4.80
C ILE A 324 25.63 -3.86 6.09
N ARG A 325 26.96 -3.78 5.99
CA ARG A 325 27.86 -3.77 7.16
C ARG A 325 27.54 -2.61 8.11
N GLU A 326 27.43 -1.39 7.59
CA GLU A 326 27.11 -0.22 8.40
C GLU A 326 25.69 -0.28 8.97
N CYS A 327 24.72 -0.80 8.22
CA CYS A 327 23.38 -1.07 8.75
C CYS A 327 23.45 -2.03 9.94
N HIS A 328 24.13 -3.17 9.81
CA HIS A 328 24.30 -4.15 10.88
C HIS A 328 24.93 -3.54 12.15
N LEU A 329 25.93 -2.67 11.99
CA LEU A 329 26.64 -2.06 13.12
C LEU A 329 25.79 -1.03 13.88
N HIS A 330 24.88 -0.34 13.20
CA HIS A 330 24.17 0.83 13.73
C HIS A 330 22.68 0.60 14.00
N VAL A 331 22.11 -0.54 13.59
CA VAL A 331 20.70 -0.86 13.91
C VAL A 331 20.65 -1.66 15.20
N ASP A 332 19.78 -1.22 16.13
CA ASP A 332 19.62 -1.85 17.44
C ASP A 332 18.39 -2.82 17.46
N ASP A 333 18.30 -3.68 16.43
CA ASP A 333 17.29 -4.71 16.30
C ASP A 333 17.88 -6.02 15.83
N GLU A 334 17.66 -7.10 16.59
CA GLU A 334 18.26 -8.41 16.34
C GLU A 334 17.79 -9.02 15.01
N GLY A 335 16.49 -8.89 14.69
CA GLY A 335 15.91 -9.39 13.44
C GLY A 335 16.52 -8.71 12.21
N THR A 336 16.69 -7.39 12.26
CA THR A 336 17.34 -6.63 11.19
C THR A 336 18.83 -7.02 11.03
N ARG A 337 19.56 -7.19 12.14
CA ARG A 337 20.94 -7.69 12.11
C ARG A 337 21.04 -9.07 11.49
N GLU A 338 20.15 -10.00 11.86
CA GLU A 338 20.10 -11.33 11.25
C GLU A 338 19.83 -11.25 9.73
N GLY A 339 18.96 -10.34 9.29
CA GLY A 339 18.73 -10.05 7.88
C GLY A 339 20.00 -9.59 7.15
N CYS A 340 20.78 -8.68 7.76
CA CYS A 340 22.07 -8.25 7.26
C CYS A 340 23.07 -9.42 7.15
N ASP A 341 23.16 -10.24 8.19
CA ASP A 341 24.07 -11.39 8.22
C ASP A 341 23.75 -12.41 7.12
N ARG A 342 22.47 -12.74 6.93
CA ARG A 342 22.03 -13.63 5.86
C ARG A 342 22.41 -13.09 4.48
N LEU A 343 22.17 -11.80 4.23
CA LEU A 343 22.53 -11.17 2.95
C LEU A 343 24.03 -11.18 2.71
N VAL A 344 24.83 -10.81 3.72
CA VAL A 344 26.30 -10.84 3.65
C VAL A 344 26.82 -12.25 3.38
N GLN A 345 26.30 -13.27 4.08
CA GLN A 345 26.70 -14.66 3.85
C GLN A 345 26.48 -15.10 2.39
N VAL A 346 25.38 -14.69 1.75
CA VAL A 346 25.12 -15.00 0.35
C VAL A 346 26.04 -14.23 -0.59
N LEU A 347 26.28 -12.93 -0.32
CA LEU A 347 27.15 -12.09 -1.15
C LEU A 347 28.62 -12.48 -1.07
N MET A 348 29.09 -13.01 0.08
CA MET A 348 30.49 -13.43 0.29
C MET A 348 30.77 -14.87 -0.14
N ARG A 349 29.74 -15.65 -0.50
CA ARG A 349 29.90 -17.02 -0.93
C ARG A 349 30.44 -17.06 -2.36
N ASP A 350 31.44 -17.94 -2.59
CA ASP A 350 31.91 -18.24 -3.95
C ASP A 350 30.81 -18.92 -4.77
N GLU A 351 30.71 -18.55 -6.05
CA GLU A 351 29.83 -19.24 -6.98
C GLU A 351 30.40 -20.61 -7.29
N GLU A 352 29.79 -21.68 -6.77
CA GLU A 352 30.15 -23.04 -7.17
C GLU A 352 29.72 -23.26 -8.64
N GLY A 353 30.61 -23.86 -9.42
CA GLY A 353 30.28 -24.26 -10.79
C GLY A 353 29.06 -25.17 -10.79
N GLU A 354 28.05 -24.78 -11.49
CA GLU A 354 26.78 -25.42 -11.85
C GLU A 354 26.46 -26.76 -11.16
N ALA A 355 25.95 -26.72 -9.93
CA ALA A 355 25.17 -27.80 -9.35
C ALA A 355 23.67 -27.36 -9.41
N ASN A 356 22.98 -27.85 -10.42
CA ASN A 356 21.54 -27.70 -10.59
C ASN A 356 20.79 -28.09 -9.31
N GLY A 357 19.99 -27.18 -8.73
CA GLY A 357 19.00 -27.50 -7.70
C GLY A 357 18.92 -26.59 -6.45
N GLY A 358 19.84 -25.62 -6.28
CA GLY A 358 19.84 -24.76 -5.09
C GLY A 358 18.84 -23.59 -5.15
N GLU A 359 18.50 -23.12 -6.33
CA GLU A 359 17.65 -21.92 -6.52
C GLU A 359 16.20 -22.17 -6.12
N ASP A 360 15.64 -23.33 -6.51
CA ASP A 360 14.25 -23.69 -6.15
C ASP A 360 14.09 -23.94 -4.63
N ALA A 361 15.11 -24.48 -3.96
CA ALA A 361 15.08 -24.71 -2.52
C ALA A 361 15.19 -23.40 -1.71
N ALA A 362 16.00 -22.46 -2.15
CA ALA A 362 16.13 -21.12 -1.51
C ALA A 362 14.82 -20.32 -1.67
N LEU A 363 14.21 -20.34 -2.85
CA LEU A 363 12.94 -19.70 -3.14
C LEU A 363 11.79 -20.34 -2.35
N ALA A 364 11.74 -21.68 -2.26
CA ALA A 364 10.73 -22.40 -1.48
C ALA A 364 10.85 -22.06 0.02
N LYS A 365 12.08 -21.97 0.54
CA LYS A 365 12.32 -21.58 1.93
C LYS A 365 11.91 -20.11 2.20
N ALA A 366 12.27 -19.19 1.30
CA ALA A 366 11.88 -17.79 1.40
C ALA A 366 10.35 -17.62 1.33
N LYS A 367 9.66 -18.37 0.46
CA LYS A 367 8.18 -18.39 0.40
C LYS A 367 7.55 -18.93 1.69
N ALA A 368 8.09 -20.02 2.25
CA ALA A 368 7.56 -20.61 3.49
C ALA A 368 7.78 -19.72 4.73
N GLU A 369 8.89 -18.99 4.78
CA GLU A 369 9.15 -18.00 5.84
C GLU A 369 8.26 -16.77 5.68
N PHE A 370 7.96 -16.36 4.45
CA PHE A 370 7.04 -15.27 4.12
C PHE A 370 5.60 -15.56 4.54
N GLU A 371 5.06 -16.76 4.24
CA GLU A 371 3.70 -17.15 4.63
C GLU A 371 3.51 -17.14 6.16
N LYS A 372 4.58 -17.36 6.93
CA LYS A 372 4.56 -17.22 8.39
C LYS A 372 4.58 -15.74 8.84
N GLY A 373 5.38 -14.89 8.20
CA GLY A 373 5.49 -13.46 8.54
C GLY A 373 4.27 -12.65 8.12
N ALA A 374 3.62 -13.00 7.00
CA ALA A 374 2.42 -12.33 6.54
C ALA A 374 1.21 -12.52 7.47
N ALA A 375 1.15 -13.64 8.20
CA ALA A 375 0.13 -13.87 9.22
C ALA A 375 0.31 -12.96 10.45
N ASP A 376 1.57 -12.64 10.80
CA ASP A 376 1.88 -11.74 11.94
C ASP A 376 1.73 -10.26 11.56
N GLU A 377 1.98 -9.87 10.29
CA GLU A 377 1.79 -8.48 9.81
C GLU A 377 0.30 -8.09 9.71
N ASP A 378 -0.59 -9.02 9.36
CA ASP A 378 -2.03 -8.76 9.30
C ASP A 378 -2.64 -8.47 10.68
N GLU A 379 -2.07 -8.99 11.78
CA GLU A 379 -2.49 -8.64 13.15
C GLU A 379 -2.05 -7.23 13.56
N GLN A 380 -0.89 -6.74 13.11
CA GLN A 380 -0.35 -5.42 13.51
C GLN A 380 -1.04 -4.23 12.83
N ILE A 381 -1.65 -4.40 11.65
CA ILE A 381 -2.36 -3.31 10.95
C ILE A 381 -3.68 -2.94 11.63
N VAL A 382 -4.21 -3.78 12.51
CA VAL A 382 -5.47 -3.55 13.24
C VAL A 382 -5.30 -2.59 14.44
N GLU A 383 -4.07 -2.39 14.93
CA GLU A 383 -3.81 -1.62 16.17
C GLU A 383 -3.60 -0.10 15.98
N VAL A 384 -3.81 0.49 14.81
CA VAL A 384 -3.54 1.91 14.53
C VAL A 384 -4.81 2.77 14.55
N PHE A 385 -5.81 2.42 15.37
CA PHE A 385 -6.99 3.29 15.56
C PHE A 385 -7.40 3.43 17.04
#